data_7634b7f87f72bfb17f1452204c68f813
#
_entry.id   7634b7f87f72bfb17f1452204c68f813
#
_cell.length_a   1.000
_cell.length_b   1.000
_cell.length_c   1.000
_cell.angle_alpha   90.00
_cell.angle_beta   90.00
_cell.angle_gamma   90.00
#
_symmetry.space_group_name_H-M   'P 1'
#
loop_
_entity.id
_entity.type
_entity.pdbx_description
1 polymer ?
#
loop_
_entity_poly.entity_id
_entity_poly.type
_entity_poly.pdbx_seq_one_letter_code
_entity_poly.pdbx_strand_id
1 'polypeptide(L)'
;MELKEVIKEEIRMNIQEIIKPENLVYDKSALLNDDVMHYCPGCSHGVVHKLLAELIEEMGLQEKTVGVAPVGCAVFAYNYIDVDWQEAAHGRAPAVA
;
A
#
# COMPACT_ATOMS: atom_id res chain seq x y z
N MET A 1 13.39 22.58 33.24
CA MET A 1 12.17 21.82 32.97
C MET A 1 11.19 22.59 32.11
N GLU A 2 10.91 23.83 32.40
CA GLU A 2 9.99 24.68 31.61
C GLU A 2 10.47 24.93 30.18
N LEU A 3 11.78 25.06 29.96
CA LEU A 3 12.36 25.25 28.61
C LEU A 3 12.20 24.02 27.69
N LYS A 4 12.26 22.82 28.24
CA LYS A 4 12.07 21.60 27.44
C LYS A 4 10.62 21.40 27.00
N GLU A 5 9.66 21.82 27.81
CA GLU A 5 8.24 21.74 27.46
C GLU A 5 7.87 22.79 26.42
N VAL A 6 8.39 24.02 26.56
CA VAL A 6 8.19 25.09 25.57
C VAL A 6 8.78 24.69 24.21
N ILE A 7 9.98 24.10 24.19
CA ILE A 7 10.61 23.61 22.95
C ILE A 7 9.79 22.47 22.34
N LYS A 8 9.26 21.55 23.15
CA LYS A 8 8.39 20.47 22.66
C LYS A 8 7.09 20.99 22.06
N GLU A 9 6.48 22.02 22.66
CA GLU A 9 5.28 22.65 22.12
C GLU A 9 5.56 23.39 20.83
N GLU A 10 6.67 24.12 20.73
CA GLU A 10 7.09 24.78 19.51
C GLU A 10 7.36 23.80 18.38
N ILE A 11 8.03 22.68 18.68
CA ILE A 11 8.26 21.60 17.71
C ILE A 11 6.95 20.96 17.26
N ARG A 12 6.00 20.74 18.17
CA ARG A 12 4.66 20.23 17.82
C ARG A 12 3.91 21.19 16.91
N MET A 13 3.94 22.48 17.21
CA MET A 13 3.29 23.51 16.39
C MET A 13 3.91 23.57 15.00
N ASN A 14 5.24 23.50 14.91
CA ASN A 14 5.95 23.48 13.63
C ASN A 14 5.64 22.22 12.82
N ILE A 15 5.52 21.05 13.46
CA ILE A 15 5.14 19.79 12.82
C ILE A 15 3.71 19.90 12.29
N GLN A 16 2.77 20.46 13.05
CA GLN A 16 1.39 20.65 12.61
C GLN A 16 1.25 21.63 11.45
N GLU A 17 2.13 22.65 11.39
CA GLU A 17 2.18 23.55 10.24
C GLU A 17 2.71 22.90 8.99
N ILE A 18 3.62 21.92 9.13
CA ILE A 18 4.19 21.19 8.02
C ILE A 18 3.26 20.06 7.56
N ILE A 19 2.60 19.37 8.51
CA ILE A 19 1.67 18.26 8.23
C ILE A 19 0.30 18.86 7.92
N LYS A 20 0.13 19.31 6.68
CA LYS A 20 -1.16 19.81 6.17
C LYS A 20 -1.56 18.98 4.96
N PRO A 21 -2.85 18.83 4.66
CA PRO A 21 -3.29 18.13 3.44
C PRO A 21 -2.68 18.68 2.16
N GLU A 22 -2.44 19.99 2.10
CA GLU A 22 -1.81 20.65 0.95
C GLU A 22 -0.32 20.35 0.79
N ASN A 23 0.35 19.89 1.86
CA ASN A 23 1.76 19.48 1.84
C ASN A 23 1.94 17.98 1.61
N LEU A 24 0.86 17.24 1.37
CA LEU A 24 0.90 15.82 1.13
C LEU A 24 1.53 15.54 -0.24
N VAL A 25 2.69 14.89 -0.23
CA VAL A 25 3.43 14.53 -1.45
C VAL A 25 3.05 13.14 -1.93
N TYR A 26 2.80 12.23 -1.00
CA TYR A 26 2.44 10.85 -1.28
C TYR A 26 1.40 10.36 -0.27
N ASP A 27 0.39 9.68 -0.76
CA ASP A 27 -0.58 8.98 0.07
C ASP A 27 -0.73 7.54 -0.42
N LYS A 28 -1.03 6.63 0.50
CA LYS A 28 -1.27 5.24 0.17
C LYS A 28 -2.49 5.12 -0.76
N SER A 29 -2.39 4.30 -1.80
CA SER A 29 -3.51 4.03 -2.69
C SER A 29 -4.75 3.55 -1.92
N ALA A 30 -5.93 4.02 -2.31
CA ALA A 30 -7.20 3.58 -1.74
C ALA A 30 -7.48 2.09 -1.97
N LEU A 31 -6.82 1.47 -2.96
CA LEU A 31 -6.94 0.04 -3.25
C LEU A 31 -6.19 -0.84 -2.25
N LEU A 32 -5.23 -0.28 -1.53
CA LEU A 32 -4.51 -0.99 -0.47
C LEU A 32 -5.27 -0.82 0.85
N ASN A 33 -5.50 -1.94 1.55
CA ASN A 33 -6.09 -1.89 2.87
C ASN A 33 -5.03 -1.60 3.95
N ASP A 34 -5.45 -1.57 5.22
CA ASP A 34 -4.58 -1.28 6.35
C ASP A 34 -3.94 -2.52 6.96
N ASP A 35 -4.15 -3.70 6.37
CA ASP A 35 -3.54 -4.93 6.85
C ASP A 35 -2.02 -4.88 6.68
N VAL A 36 -1.33 -5.38 7.70
CA VAL A 36 0.13 -5.49 7.64
C VAL A 36 0.51 -6.62 6.68
N MET A 37 1.28 -6.29 5.66
CA MET A 37 1.75 -7.28 4.71
C MET A 37 2.70 -8.28 5.36
N HIS A 38 2.56 -9.56 5.00
CA HIS A 38 3.43 -10.63 5.52
C HIS A 38 4.80 -10.67 4.85
N TYR A 39 5.02 -9.88 3.81
CA TYR A 39 6.31 -9.82 3.13
C TYR A 39 7.41 -9.30 4.06
N CYS A 40 8.65 -9.74 3.79
CA CYS A 40 9.80 -9.24 4.53
C CYS A 40 9.95 -7.73 4.35
N PRO A 41 10.39 -6.99 5.38
CA PRO A 41 10.68 -5.57 5.23
C PRO A 41 11.68 -5.32 4.10
N GLY A 42 11.36 -4.39 3.19
CA GLY A 42 12.20 -4.10 2.03
C GLY A 42 12.10 -5.11 0.89
N CYS A 43 11.22 -6.10 1.00
CA CYS A 43 11.01 -7.08 -0.07
C CYS A 43 10.35 -6.42 -1.30
N SER A 44 10.81 -6.80 -2.49
CA SER A 44 10.27 -6.27 -3.76
C SER A 44 8.77 -6.55 -3.95
N HIS A 45 8.22 -7.61 -3.35
CA HIS A 45 6.79 -7.91 -3.42
C HIS A 45 5.94 -6.73 -2.89
N GLY A 46 6.32 -6.15 -1.76
CA GLY A 46 5.63 -4.99 -1.21
C GLY A 46 5.69 -3.78 -2.13
N VAL A 47 6.86 -3.52 -2.73
CA VAL A 47 7.05 -2.43 -3.68
C VAL A 47 6.20 -2.62 -4.93
N VAL A 48 6.18 -3.83 -5.50
CA VAL A 48 5.40 -4.16 -6.69
C VAL A 48 3.90 -3.98 -6.42
N HIS A 49 3.40 -4.45 -5.30
CA HIS A 49 1.98 -4.31 -4.94
C HIS A 49 1.59 -2.85 -4.76
N LYS A 50 2.44 -2.06 -4.14
CA LYS A 50 2.23 -0.62 -3.98
C LYS A 50 2.11 0.08 -5.33
N LEU A 51 3.05 -0.16 -6.23
CA LEU A 51 3.05 0.44 -7.56
C LEU A 51 1.87 -0.03 -8.40
N LEU A 52 1.54 -1.31 -8.33
CA LEU A 52 0.42 -1.88 -9.04
C LEU A 52 -0.91 -1.26 -8.60
N ALA A 53 -1.12 -1.12 -7.29
CA ALA A 53 -2.30 -0.49 -6.74
C ALA A 53 -2.43 0.97 -7.17
N GLU A 54 -1.33 1.72 -7.17
CA GLU A 54 -1.31 3.11 -7.64
C GLU A 54 -1.68 3.22 -9.12
N LEU A 55 -1.15 2.34 -9.96
CA LEU A 55 -1.45 2.33 -11.39
C LEU A 55 -2.91 1.98 -11.66
N ILE A 56 -3.46 0.99 -10.99
CA ILE A 56 -4.87 0.61 -11.13
C ILE A 56 -5.78 1.78 -10.73
N GLU A 57 -5.45 2.45 -9.64
CA GLU A 57 -6.20 3.62 -9.18
C GLU A 57 -6.13 4.78 -10.17
N GLU A 58 -4.95 5.11 -10.68
CA GLU A 58 -4.76 6.17 -11.67
C GLU A 58 -5.50 5.91 -12.98
N MET A 59 -5.52 4.66 -13.42
CA MET A 59 -6.19 4.25 -14.65
C MET A 59 -7.69 4.03 -14.48
N GLY A 60 -8.20 4.05 -13.25
CA GLY A 60 -9.61 3.82 -12.95
C GLY A 60 -10.10 2.41 -13.31
N LEU A 61 -9.23 1.41 -13.18
CA LEU A 61 -9.51 0.04 -13.59
C LEU A 61 -9.92 -0.89 -12.44
N GLN A 62 -10.20 -0.37 -11.25
CA GLN A 62 -10.51 -1.19 -10.08
C GLN A 62 -11.61 -2.23 -10.33
N GLU A 63 -12.71 -1.82 -10.97
CA GLU A 63 -13.84 -2.70 -11.24
C GLU A 63 -13.61 -3.65 -12.42
N LYS A 64 -12.61 -3.37 -13.24
CA LYS A 64 -12.30 -4.12 -14.46
C LYS A 64 -11.07 -5.02 -14.31
N THR A 65 -10.43 -5.00 -13.14
CA THR A 65 -9.20 -5.75 -12.88
C THR A 65 -9.51 -7.01 -12.11
N VAL A 66 -8.99 -8.13 -12.62
CA VAL A 66 -8.98 -9.42 -11.91
C VAL A 66 -7.53 -9.84 -11.75
N GLY A 67 -7.10 -10.02 -10.52
CA GLY A 67 -5.76 -10.51 -10.22
C GLY A 67 -5.71 -12.03 -10.22
N VAL A 68 -4.61 -12.59 -10.65
CA VAL A 68 -4.33 -14.01 -10.53
C VAL A 68 -3.15 -14.18 -9.58
N ALA A 69 -3.43 -14.70 -8.37
CA ALA A 69 -2.43 -14.87 -7.34
C ALA A 69 -1.75 -16.23 -7.44
N PRO A 70 -0.43 -16.29 -7.31
CA PRO A 70 0.33 -17.53 -7.35
C PRO A 70 0.34 -18.23 -6.00
N VAL A 71 0.83 -19.45 -5.97
CA VAL A 71 1.26 -20.12 -4.74
C VAL A 71 2.71 -19.71 -4.47
N GLY A 72 2.95 -19.02 -3.37
CA GLY A 72 4.25 -18.49 -2.99
C GLY A 72 4.10 -17.28 -2.07
N CYS A 73 5.07 -16.40 -2.06
CA CYS A 73 5.03 -15.22 -1.18
C CYS A 73 3.81 -14.33 -1.45
N ALA A 74 3.33 -14.27 -2.68
CA ALA A 74 2.19 -13.44 -3.07
C ALA A 74 0.83 -14.14 -2.91
N VAL A 75 0.76 -15.29 -2.25
CA VAL A 75 -0.48 -16.05 -2.08
C VAL A 75 -1.59 -15.27 -1.38
N PHE A 76 -1.24 -14.35 -0.49
CA PHE A 76 -2.19 -13.52 0.25
C PHE A 76 -2.41 -12.13 -0.37
N ALA A 77 -2.05 -11.93 -1.63
CA ALA A 77 -2.23 -10.63 -2.29
C ALA A 77 -3.69 -10.15 -2.26
N TYR A 78 -4.65 -11.07 -2.28
CA TYR A 78 -6.08 -10.75 -2.18
C TYR A 78 -6.46 -10.06 -0.86
N ASN A 79 -5.65 -10.20 0.20
CA ASN A 79 -5.88 -9.53 1.47
C ASN A 79 -5.44 -8.06 1.45
N TYR A 80 -4.67 -7.63 0.47
CA TYR A 80 -4.00 -6.32 0.48
C TYR A 80 -4.53 -5.36 -0.59
N ILE A 81 -4.91 -5.89 -1.75
CA ILE A 81 -5.38 -5.08 -2.87
C ILE A 81 -6.86 -5.36 -3.12
N ASP A 82 -7.67 -4.31 -3.14
CA ASP A 82 -9.13 -4.40 -3.28
C ASP A 82 -9.53 -4.52 -4.76
N VAL A 83 -9.28 -5.67 -5.33
CA VAL A 83 -9.78 -6.10 -6.65
C VAL A 83 -10.21 -7.55 -6.55
N ASP A 84 -10.89 -8.05 -7.56
CA ASP A 84 -11.26 -9.46 -7.61
C ASP A 84 -10.02 -10.33 -7.86
N TRP A 85 -9.94 -11.45 -7.19
CA TRP A 85 -8.79 -12.35 -7.25
C TRP A 85 -9.19 -13.78 -7.60
N GLN A 86 -8.33 -14.42 -8.38
CA GLN A 86 -8.36 -15.84 -8.68
C GLN A 86 -7.04 -16.47 -8.22
N GLU A 87 -7.10 -17.52 -7.43
CA GLU A 87 -5.90 -18.27 -7.05
C GLU A 87 -5.52 -19.27 -8.14
N ALA A 88 -4.21 -19.47 -8.33
CA ALA A 88 -3.67 -20.43 -9.27
C ALA A 88 -2.66 -21.35 -8.59
N ALA A 89 -2.53 -22.57 -9.08
CA ALA A 89 -1.49 -23.48 -8.60
C ALA A 89 -0.10 -22.95 -8.93
N HIS A 90 0.90 -23.40 -8.18
CA HIS A 90 2.28 -22.96 -8.38
C HIS A 90 2.73 -23.12 -9.84
N GLY A 91 3.22 -22.03 -10.45
CA GLY A 91 3.65 -21.99 -11.84
C GLY A 91 2.52 -21.99 -12.88
N ARG A 92 1.25 -21.94 -12.46
CA ARG A 92 0.09 -22.03 -13.35
C ARG A 92 -0.67 -20.71 -13.53
N ALA A 93 -0.22 -19.63 -12.89
CA ALA A 93 -0.90 -18.34 -13.00
C ALA A 93 -1.09 -17.89 -14.45
N PRO A 94 -0.12 -17.98 -15.37
CA PRO A 94 -0.32 -17.59 -16.76
C PRO A 94 -1.38 -18.42 -17.49
N ALA A 95 -1.54 -19.69 -17.12
CA ALA A 95 -2.55 -20.56 -17.70
C ALA A 95 -3.97 -20.23 -17.22
N VAL A 96 -4.11 -19.74 -15.99
CA VAL A 96 -5.39 -19.30 -15.43
C VAL A 96 -5.78 -17.93 -16.00
N ALA A 97 -4.80 -17.06 -16.18
CA ALA A 97 -5.05 -15.77 -16.77
C ALA A 97 -5.40 -15.90 -18.27
#